data_2e66f23c48178243f8d3928ebd0184c9
#
_entry.id   2e66f23c48178243f8d3928ebd0184c9
#
_cell.length_a   1.000
_cell.length_b   1.000
_cell.length_c   1.000
_cell.angle_alpha   90.00
_cell.angle_beta   90.00
_cell.angle_gamma   90.00
#
_symmetry.space_group_name_H-M   'P 1'
#
loop_
_entity.id
_entity.type
_entity.pdbx_description
1 polymer ?
#
loop_
_entity_poly.entity_id
_entity_poly.type
_entity_poly.pdbx_seq_one_letter_code
_entity_poly.pdbx_strand_id
1 'polypeptide(L)'
;MSDFREEEKLGKLYDSTLTRRLMKYLRPYRWYVVAAVSLTLGVTGMELVGPYLMHIAVDNYIDPGFHSSITHRAAVMGLLWVVAVSTGALVGSFVLQYAQVRIMQWVGQETMYDLRKEIFEHLQRLPMSFFDHSPVGRLVTRATTDVDALNDLFASGVVAMLNDFVLLFSMAAVLFKWHPFLALVTLSPLPFMVLLTYFFRNKVRNANRRIRTAIARINAFLQEHISGMAIVQLFNREWKSRKQFEELNRVHMEAYKEAIDAFSFFYPAVEFLSMFGLALLYWAGGLKAISGSIKIGVLLAFMLYAQRFFRPIQDLSEKFNILQTAMAASERIFKLLDEPFTITSPAAAHTLPSARGEIEFRNVWFSYTGGAAPKEADWVLRDVSFRVESGQTLAIVGHTGAGKTTIIQLLLRFYDIQRGEILLDGVDIRKMDLQELRRLFGIVLQDPFLFTGTLESNVKLGTETISRAATEKALREVGLGPFLESQPQGVETPVTERGSTLSVGQRQLVSFARALAHNPKFLILDEATSSVDTKTELLIREALDRLLQGRTAVVIAHRLSTIQHAHRILVFHKGRLREQGSHQELLALRGIYSRLYQLQYKEQEFAAPVPGGGTGFSHPLPADD
;
A
#
# COMPACT_ATOMS: atom_id res chain seq x y z
N MET A 1 -19.43 4.55 -11.16
CA MET A 1 -19.58 3.67 -9.97
C MET A 1 -19.58 2.17 -10.29
N SER A 2 -19.35 1.75 -11.53
CA SER A 2 -19.36 0.33 -11.97
C SER A 2 -17.97 -0.33 -12.09
N ASP A 3 -16.87 0.43 -12.03
CA ASP A 3 -15.51 -0.10 -12.19
C ASP A 3 -14.84 -0.63 -10.89
N PHE A 4 -15.52 -0.53 -9.75
CA PHE A 4 -14.96 -0.95 -8.46
C PHE A 4 -15.16 -2.45 -8.13
N ARG A 5 -15.75 -3.24 -9.05
CA ARG A 5 -16.06 -4.67 -8.85
C ARG A 5 -15.35 -5.62 -9.79
N GLU A 6 -14.41 -5.19 -10.59
CA GLU A 6 -13.48 -6.16 -11.18
C GLU A 6 -12.54 -6.65 -10.07
N GLU A 7 -12.97 -7.72 -9.38
CA GLU A 7 -12.02 -8.69 -8.83
C GLU A 7 -11.10 -9.01 -10.00
N GLU A 8 -9.86 -8.52 -9.93
CA GLU A 8 -8.82 -8.80 -10.93
C GLU A 8 -8.85 -10.31 -11.17
N LYS A 9 -9.29 -10.71 -12.36
CA LYS A 9 -9.22 -12.10 -12.80
C LYS A 9 -7.79 -12.51 -12.56
N LEU A 10 -7.58 -13.47 -11.66
CA LEU A 10 -6.26 -14.03 -11.37
C LEU A 10 -5.57 -14.26 -12.72
N GLY A 11 -4.52 -13.49 -12.97
CA GLY A 11 -3.72 -13.54 -14.17
C GLY A 11 -3.23 -14.96 -14.45
N LYS A 12 -2.69 -15.21 -15.62
CA LYS A 12 -2.11 -16.50 -15.99
C LYS A 12 -1.22 -17.00 -14.87
N LEU A 13 -1.37 -18.25 -14.45
CA LEU A 13 -0.62 -18.94 -13.38
C LEU A 13 0.92 -18.75 -13.47
N TYR A 14 1.42 -18.48 -14.65
CA TYR A 14 2.80 -18.16 -14.96
C TYR A 14 2.83 -17.14 -16.09
N ASP A 15 3.38 -15.96 -15.82
CA ASP A 15 3.69 -14.96 -16.83
C ASP A 15 5.21 -14.80 -16.92
N SER A 16 5.76 -15.19 -18.06
CA SER A 16 7.18 -15.12 -18.35
C SER A 16 7.72 -13.67 -18.29
N THR A 17 6.87 -12.70 -18.60
CA THR A 17 7.21 -11.27 -18.61
C THR A 17 7.41 -10.77 -17.17
N LEU A 18 6.47 -11.10 -16.29
CA LEU A 18 6.56 -10.76 -14.86
C LEU A 18 7.75 -11.45 -14.20
N THR A 19 7.94 -12.75 -14.48
CA THR A 19 9.09 -13.51 -13.98
C THR A 19 10.41 -12.88 -14.42
N ARG A 20 10.52 -12.48 -15.69
CA ARG A 20 11.72 -11.82 -16.20
C ARG A 20 11.98 -10.45 -15.53
N ARG A 21 10.93 -9.70 -15.23
CA ARG A 21 11.03 -8.43 -14.49
C ARG A 21 11.48 -8.66 -13.05
N LEU A 22 10.91 -9.64 -12.36
CA LEU A 22 11.33 -10.02 -11.01
C LEU A 22 12.81 -10.44 -10.96
N MET A 23 13.27 -11.22 -11.95
CA MET A 23 14.67 -11.64 -12.04
C MET A 23 15.64 -10.46 -12.23
N LYS A 24 15.21 -9.31 -12.73
CA LYS A 24 16.06 -8.11 -12.80
C LYS A 24 16.46 -7.61 -11.40
N TYR A 25 15.57 -7.71 -10.41
CA TYR A 25 15.87 -7.29 -9.03
C TYR A 25 16.86 -8.23 -8.34
N LEU A 26 16.95 -9.50 -8.77
CA LEU A 26 17.96 -10.43 -8.29
C LEU A 26 19.33 -10.27 -8.98
N ARG A 27 19.39 -9.54 -10.09
CA ARG A 27 20.63 -9.38 -10.88
C ARG A 27 21.81 -8.78 -10.08
N PRO A 28 21.63 -7.78 -9.19
CA PRO A 28 22.71 -7.28 -8.34
C PRO A 28 23.26 -8.37 -7.41
N TYR A 29 22.41 -9.28 -6.96
CA TYR A 29 22.70 -10.33 -5.98
C TYR A 29 23.01 -11.69 -6.61
N ARG A 30 23.26 -11.76 -7.93
CA ARG A 30 23.41 -13.00 -8.70
C ARG A 30 24.45 -13.99 -8.11
N TRP A 31 25.55 -13.50 -7.57
CA TRP A 31 26.60 -14.35 -6.99
C TRP A 31 26.15 -15.01 -5.69
N TYR A 32 25.36 -14.32 -4.88
CA TYR A 32 24.75 -14.89 -3.69
C TYR A 32 23.69 -15.94 -4.04
N VAL A 33 22.90 -15.71 -5.10
CA VAL A 33 21.94 -16.70 -5.61
C VAL A 33 22.68 -17.94 -6.13
N VAL A 34 23.76 -17.78 -6.89
CA VAL A 34 24.60 -18.91 -7.35
C VAL A 34 25.20 -19.67 -6.16
N ALA A 35 25.69 -18.95 -5.15
CA ALA A 35 26.20 -19.58 -3.92
C ALA A 35 25.10 -20.37 -3.20
N ALA A 36 23.89 -19.81 -3.06
CA ALA A 36 22.75 -20.50 -2.44
C ALA A 36 22.36 -21.78 -3.20
N VAL A 37 22.32 -21.73 -4.54
CA VAL A 37 22.06 -22.91 -5.38
C VAL A 37 23.16 -23.96 -5.19
N SER A 38 24.42 -23.56 -5.16
CA SER A 38 25.55 -24.49 -4.92
C SER A 38 25.49 -25.12 -3.54
N LEU A 39 25.11 -24.34 -2.51
CA LEU A 39 24.88 -24.85 -1.15
C LEU A 39 23.70 -25.83 -1.11
N THR A 40 22.62 -25.55 -1.85
CA THR A 40 21.46 -26.46 -2.00
C THR A 40 21.89 -27.81 -2.57
N LEU A 41 22.72 -27.81 -3.63
CA LEU A 41 23.26 -29.04 -4.19
C LEU A 41 24.15 -29.80 -3.17
N GLY A 42 24.91 -29.07 -2.37
CA GLY A 42 25.70 -29.65 -1.27
C GLY A 42 24.84 -30.28 -0.19
N VAL A 43 23.77 -29.58 0.24
CA VAL A 43 22.77 -30.11 1.21
C VAL A 43 22.15 -31.41 0.68
N THR A 44 21.65 -31.40 -0.56
CA THR A 44 21.06 -32.57 -1.21
C THR A 44 22.06 -33.73 -1.26
N GLY A 45 23.33 -33.46 -1.61
CA GLY A 45 24.38 -34.46 -1.59
C GLY A 45 24.59 -35.10 -0.23
N MET A 46 24.61 -34.30 0.86
CA MET A 46 24.76 -34.80 2.23
C MET A 46 23.51 -35.59 2.67
N GLU A 47 22.30 -35.19 2.26
CA GLU A 47 21.07 -35.92 2.58
C GLU A 47 21.02 -37.32 1.93
N LEU A 48 21.63 -37.49 0.77
CA LEU A 48 21.73 -38.78 0.09
C LEU A 48 22.73 -39.74 0.76
N VAL A 49 23.70 -39.21 1.51
CA VAL A 49 24.73 -40.00 2.17
C VAL A 49 24.17 -40.90 3.26
N GLY A 50 23.16 -40.45 4.03
CA GLY A 50 22.60 -41.18 5.17
C GLY A 50 22.09 -42.59 4.82
N PRO A 51 21.13 -42.73 3.88
CA PRO A 51 20.64 -44.04 3.44
C PRO A 51 21.73 -44.88 2.76
N TYR A 52 22.70 -44.26 2.05
CA TYR A 52 23.84 -44.94 1.45
C TYR A 52 24.74 -45.56 2.51
N LEU A 53 25.07 -44.83 3.56
CA LEU A 53 25.86 -45.33 4.69
C LEU A 53 25.16 -46.45 5.46
N MET A 54 23.84 -46.43 5.55
CA MET A 54 23.04 -47.48 6.13
C MET A 54 23.22 -48.80 5.35
N HIS A 55 23.22 -48.73 4.02
CA HIS A 55 23.53 -49.87 3.16
C HIS A 55 24.92 -50.43 3.50
N ILE A 56 25.95 -49.58 3.57
CA ILE A 56 27.34 -49.99 3.89
C ILE A 56 27.40 -50.60 5.32
N ALA A 57 26.76 -49.99 6.29
CA ALA A 57 26.74 -50.49 7.69
C ALA A 57 26.22 -51.92 7.77
N VAL A 58 25.10 -52.17 7.09
CA VAL A 58 24.44 -53.48 7.17
C VAL A 58 25.20 -54.54 6.36
N ASP A 59 25.47 -54.25 5.09
CA ASP A 59 26.00 -55.27 4.17
C ASP A 59 27.48 -55.56 4.36
N ASN A 60 28.28 -54.62 4.91
CA ASN A 60 29.70 -54.79 5.06
C ASN A 60 30.17 -55.08 6.50
N TYR A 61 29.36 -54.72 7.51
CA TYR A 61 29.77 -54.83 8.91
C TYR A 61 28.80 -55.59 9.79
N ILE A 62 27.47 -55.39 9.66
CA ILE A 62 26.50 -56.07 10.52
C ILE A 62 26.29 -57.50 10.06
N ASP A 63 25.86 -57.73 8.83
CA ASP A 63 25.59 -59.05 8.29
C ASP A 63 26.85 -59.97 8.30
N PRO A 64 28.02 -59.53 7.80
CA PRO A 64 29.25 -60.29 7.94
C PRO A 64 29.73 -60.56 9.38
N GLY A 65 29.45 -59.58 10.29
CA GLY A 65 29.72 -59.73 11.72
C GLY A 65 28.88 -60.80 12.39
N PHE A 66 27.61 -60.91 12.00
CA PHE A 66 26.68 -61.96 12.49
C PHE A 66 27.05 -63.37 12.03
N HIS A 67 27.55 -63.49 10.79
CA HIS A 67 27.96 -64.75 10.20
C HIS A 67 29.43 -65.10 10.49
N SER A 68 30.06 -64.37 11.41
CA SER A 68 31.47 -64.58 11.81
C SER A 68 32.46 -64.55 10.63
N SER A 69 32.09 -63.91 9.51
CA SER A 69 32.95 -63.75 8.32
C SER A 69 33.99 -62.63 8.48
N ILE A 70 33.84 -61.77 9.50
CA ILE A 70 34.82 -60.76 9.91
C ILE A 70 35.02 -60.79 11.44
N THR A 71 36.18 -60.32 11.91
CA THR A 71 36.46 -60.24 13.33
C THR A 71 35.55 -59.21 14.00
N HIS A 72 35.09 -59.47 15.24
CA HIS A 72 34.23 -58.58 16.00
C HIS A 72 34.83 -57.14 16.08
N ARG A 73 36.15 -57.03 16.28
CA ARG A 73 36.85 -55.72 16.24
C ARG A 73 36.69 -54.99 14.91
N ALA A 74 36.83 -55.68 13.80
CA ALA A 74 36.69 -55.06 12.45
C ALA A 74 35.23 -54.59 12.22
N ALA A 75 34.23 -55.37 12.64
CA ALA A 75 32.82 -54.96 12.60
C ALA A 75 32.57 -53.70 13.42
N VAL A 76 33.02 -53.66 14.68
CA VAL A 76 32.86 -52.49 15.57
C VAL A 76 33.56 -51.25 15.01
N MET A 77 34.81 -51.38 14.56
CA MET A 77 35.56 -50.27 13.99
C MET A 77 34.91 -49.73 12.68
N GLY A 78 34.39 -50.61 11.85
CA GLY A 78 33.67 -50.24 10.65
C GLY A 78 32.36 -49.50 10.94
N LEU A 79 31.60 -49.95 11.94
CA LEU A 79 30.39 -49.26 12.43
C LEU A 79 30.71 -47.89 13.02
N LEU A 80 31.80 -47.78 13.82
CA LEU A 80 32.26 -46.49 14.35
C LEU A 80 32.63 -45.53 13.22
N TRP A 81 33.28 -46.02 12.16
CA TRP A 81 33.59 -45.21 10.95
C TRP A 81 32.28 -44.73 10.28
N VAL A 82 31.30 -45.61 10.06
CA VAL A 82 29.99 -45.23 9.49
C VAL A 82 29.30 -44.17 10.34
N VAL A 83 29.28 -44.32 11.67
CA VAL A 83 28.70 -43.34 12.59
C VAL A 83 29.46 -42.02 12.50
N ALA A 84 30.78 -42.02 12.48
CA ALA A 84 31.59 -40.79 12.33
C ALA A 84 31.30 -40.04 11.03
N VAL A 85 31.25 -40.76 9.89
CA VAL A 85 30.92 -40.16 8.59
C VAL A 85 29.49 -39.67 8.52
N SER A 86 28.54 -40.45 9.11
CA SER A 86 27.12 -40.02 9.16
C SER A 86 26.95 -38.76 10.01
N THR A 87 27.61 -38.69 11.16
CA THR A 87 27.63 -37.48 12.00
C THR A 87 28.29 -36.30 11.28
N GLY A 88 29.41 -36.54 10.60
CA GLY A 88 30.05 -35.52 9.75
C GLY A 88 29.13 -35.01 8.64
N ALA A 89 28.38 -35.90 7.97
CA ALA A 89 27.41 -35.53 6.94
C ALA A 89 26.24 -34.73 7.52
N LEU A 90 25.76 -35.11 8.71
CA LEU A 90 24.69 -34.35 9.40
C LEU A 90 25.15 -32.94 9.80
N VAL A 91 26.34 -32.83 10.41
CA VAL A 91 26.93 -31.52 10.74
C VAL A 91 27.18 -30.69 9.50
N GLY A 92 27.74 -31.32 8.45
CA GLY A 92 27.93 -30.67 7.14
C GLY A 92 26.65 -30.17 6.53
N SER A 93 25.60 -31.01 6.51
CA SER A 93 24.25 -30.62 6.04
C SER A 93 23.70 -29.44 6.83
N PHE A 94 23.79 -29.46 8.17
CA PHE A 94 23.35 -28.36 9.03
C PHE A 94 24.07 -27.05 8.69
N VAL A 95 25.40 -27.07 8.57
CA VAL A 95 26.20 -25.86 8.26
C VAL A 95 25.84 -25.31 6.87
N LEU A 96 25.75 -26.19 5.87
CA LEU A 96 25.39 -25.79 4.51
C LEU A 96 23.97 -25.23 4.45
N GLN A 97 23.01 -25.87 5.12
CA GLN A 97 21.62 -25.42 5.18
C GLN A 97 21.50 -24.08 5.92
N TYR A 98 22.19 -23.91 7.05
CA TYR A 98 22.25 -22.63 7.75
C TYR A 98 22.78 -21.50 6.85
N ALA A 99 23.91 -21.73 6.18
CA ALA A 99 24.51 -20.75 5.27
C ALA A 99 23.57 -20.41 4.10
N GLN A 100 22.94 -21.43 3.51
CA GLN A 100 21.99 -21.28 2.40
C GLN A 100 20.77 -20.44 2.81
N VAL A 101 20.12 -20.78 3.93
CA VAL A 101 18.96 -20.05 4.45
C VAL A 101 19.36 -18.60 4.80
N ARG A 102 20.51 -18.40 5.45
CA ARG A 102 21.01 -17.07 5.82
C ARG A 102 21.23 -16.18 4.61
N ILE A 103 21.85 -16.72 3.56
CA ILE A 103 22.11 -16.00 2.30
C ILE A 103 20.79 -15.63 1.61
N MET A 104 19.86 -16.57 1.49
CA MET A 104 18.59 -16.32 0.79
C MET A 104 17.69 -15.34 1.53
N GLN A 105 17.63 -15.42 2.86
CA GLN A 105 16.89 -14.44 3.65
C GLN A 105 17.49 -13.03 3.51
N TRP A 106 18.81 -12.92 3.50
CA TRP A 106 19.47 -11.64 3.30
C TRP A 106 19.20 -11.08 1.89
N VAL A 107 19.37 -11.88 0.85
CA VAL A 107 19.07 -11.47 -0.54
C VAL A 107 17.60 -11.05 -0.69
N GLY A 108 16.68 -11.81 -0.07
CA GLY A 108 15.27 -11.48 -0.07
C GLY A 108 15.01 -10.09 0.54
N GLN A 109 15.57 -9.80 1.73
CA GLN A 109 15.37 -8.52 2.41
C GLN A 109 15.98 -7.33 1.64
N GLU A 110 17.18 -7.47 1.09
CA GLU A 110 17.81 -6.41 0.27
C GLU A 110 16.98 -6.13 -1.01
N THR A 111 16.50 -7.18 -1.66
CA THR A 111 15.62 -7.03 -2.84
C THR A 111 14.32 -6.32 -2.49
N MET A 112 13.74 -6.62 -1.31
CA MET A 112 12.51 -5.95 -0.84
C MET A 112 12.76 -4.49 -0.46
N TYR A 113 13.92 -4.20 0.13
CA TYR A 113 14.33 -2.82 0.42
C TYR A 113 14.42 -1.99 -0.87
N ASP A 114 15.09 -2.49 -1.89
CA ASP A 114 15.22 -1.82 -3.19
C ASP A 114 13.84 -1.60 -3.84
N LEU A 115 12.97 -2.62 -3.82
CA LEU A 115 11.65 -2.55 -4.40
C LEU A 115 10.73 -1.56 -3.67
N ARG A 116 10.73 -1.55 -2.32
CA ARG A 116 9.95 -0.57 -1.53
C ARG A 116 10.42 0.85 -1.79
N LYS A 117 11.72 1.05 -1.89
CA LYS A 117 12.31 2.35 -2.24
C LYS A 117 11.83 2.82 -3.61
N GLU A 118 11.90 1.97 -4.63
CA GLU A 118 11.45 2.29 -5.99
C GLU A 118 9.95 2.59 -6.04
N ILE A 119 9.10 1.77 -5.36
CA ILE A 119 7.66 2.02 -5.25
C ILE A 119 7.39 3.39 -4.63
N PHE A 120 8.09 3.73 -3.54
CA PHE A 120 7.86 4.99 -2.86
C PHE A 120 8.33 6.19 -3.68
N GLU A 121 9.48 6.11 -4.33
CA GLU A 121 9.97 7.14 -5.26
C GLU A 121 9.02 7.32 -6.44
N HIS A 122 8.47 6.24 -6.98
CA HIS A 122 7.49 6.28 -8.05
C HIS A 122 6.18 6.94 -7.61
N LEU A 123 5.64 6.54 -6.46
CA LEU A 123 4.42 7.14 -5.89
C LEU A 123 4.55 8.66 -5.70
N GLN A 124 5.70 9.15 -5.23
CA GLN A 124 5.92 10.60 -5.04
C GLN A 124 5.91 11.41 -6.34
N ARG A 125 6.10 10.77 -7.48
CA ARG A 125 6.17 11.40 -8.81
C ARG A 125 4.87 11.27 -9.61
N LEU A 126 3.92 10.45 -9.15
CA LEU A 126 2.64 10.26 -9.83
C LEU A 126 1.77 11.52 -9.75
N PRO A 127 0.97 11.80 -10.79
CA PRO A 127 0.06 12.94 -10.82
C PRO A 127 -1.08 12.79 -9.81
N MET A 128 -1.67 13.92 -9.39
CA MET A 128 -2.78 13.92 -8.43
C MET A 128 -4.01 13.14 -8.93
N SER A 129 -4.23 13.13 -10.24
CA SER A 129 -5.29 12.34 -10.89
C SER A 129 -5.24 10.84 -10.56
N PHE A 130 -4.05 10.30 -10.36
CA PHE A 130 -3.89 8.90 -9.92
C PHE A 130 -4.41 8.69 -8.51
N PHE A 131 -4.10 9.60 -7.57
CA PHE A 131 -4.51 9.51 -6.16
C PHE A 131 -6.02 9.70 -5.99
N ASP A 132 -6.67 10.55 -6.81
CA ASP A 132 -8.12 10.75 -6.78
C ASP A 132 -8.91 9.48 -7.12
N HIS A 133 -8.32 8.59 -7.95
CA HIS A 133 -8.96 7.33 -8.34
C HIS A 133 -8.42 6.10 -7.59
N SER A 134 -7.37 6.26 -6.77
CA SER A 134 -6.70 5.17 -6.09
C SER A 134 -6.81 5.28 -4.57
N PRO A 135 -7.58 4.40 -3.89
CA PRO A 135 -7.68 4.42 -2.42
C PRO A 135 -6.31 4.25 -1.77
N VAL A 136 -5.99 5.10 -0.78
CA VAL A 136 -4.69 5.10 -0.07
C VAL A 136 -4.37 3.74 0.54
N GLY A 137 -5.36 3.07 1.17
CA GLY A 137 -5.16 1.74 1.76
C GLY A 137 -4.67 0.69 0.76
N ARG A 138 -5.12 0.76 -0.51
CA ARG A 138 -4.65 -0.12 -1.57
C ARG A 138 -3.19 0.15 -1.95
N LEU A 139 -2.76 1.41 -1.94
CA LEU A 139 -1.36 1.78 -2.21
C LEU A 139 -0.43 1.35 -1.08
N VAL A 140 -0.89 1.48 0.17
CA VAL A 140 -0.16 0.97 1.35
C VAL A 140 0.02 -0.54 1.26
N THR A 141 -1.04 -1.32 0.95
CA THR A 141 -0.92 -2.78 0.81
C THR A 141 0.04 -3.19 -0.31
N ARG A 142 0.13 -2.43 -1.41
CA ARG A 142 1.11 -2.68 -2.48
C ARG A 142 2.56 -2.49 -2.02
N ALA A 143 2.82 -1.45 -1.21
CA ALA A 143 4.15 -1.17 -0.69
C ALA A 143 4.56 -2.05 0.50
N THR A 144 3.61 -2.74 1.14
CA THR A 144 3.83 -3.60 2.32
C THR A 144 3.56 -5.07 1.98
N THR A 145 2.31 -5.51 2.12
CA THR A 145 1.90 -6.92 2.04
C THR A 145 2.22 -7.57 0.68
N ASP A 146 2.06 -6.85 -0.45
CA ASP A 146 2.41 -7.40 -1.76
C ASP A 146 3.93 -7.58 -1.91
N VAL A 147 4.72 -6.66 -1.36
CA VAL A 147 6.19 -6.81 -1.32
C VAL A 147 6.59 -7.97 -0.43
N ASP A 148 5.93 -8.18 0.73
CA ASP A 148 6.21 -9.32 1.61
C ASP A 148 5.89 -10.66 0.93
N ALA A 149 4.82 -10.73 0.13
CA ALA A 149 4.52 -11.92 -0.66
C ALA A 149 5.63 -12.27 -1.69
N LEU A 150 6.33 -11.26 -2.20
CA LEU A 150 7.53 -11.48 -3.05
C LEU A 150 8.73 -11.97 -2.24
N ASN A 151 8.90 -11.48 -1.01
CA ASN A 151 9.94 -11.99 -0.13
C ASN A 151 9.75 -13.48 0.15
N ASP A 152 8.52 -13.93 0.43
CA ASP A 152 8.21 -15.34 0.64
C ASP A 152 8.56 -16.20 -0.59
N LEU A 153 8.34 -15.69 -1.79
CA LEU A 153 8.74 -16.37 -3.02
C LEU A 153 10.26 -16.52 -3.13
N PHE A 154 11.02 -15.45 -2.87
CA PHE A 154 12.48 -15.49 -3.01
C PHE A 154 13.15 -16.25 -1.87
N ALA A 155 12.75 -16.00 -0.62
CA ALA A 155 13.40 -16.57 0.55
C ALA A 155 13.09 -18.05 0.76
N SER A 156 11.85 -18.46 0.57
CA SER A 156 11.38 -19.82 0.86
C SER A 156 10.73 -20.55 -0.33
N GLY A 157 10.28 -19.81 -1.36
CA GLY A 157 9.59 -20.43 -2.50
C GLY A 157 10.52 -21.06 -3.53
N VAL A 158 11.25 -20.24 -4.28
CA VAL A 158 12.03 -20.71 -5.46
C VAL A 158 13.14 -21.68 -5.08
N VAL A 159 13.91 -21.37 -4.03
CA VAL A 159 15.05 -22.21 -3.62
C VAL A 159 14.57 -23.52 -3.01
N ALA A 160 13.49 -23.48 -2.22
CA ALA A 160 12.91 -24.71 -1.67
C ALA A 160 12.33 -25.61 -2.77
N MET A 161 11.64 -25.04 -3.79
CA MET A 161 11.20 -25.81 -4.95
C MET A 161 12.37 -26.43 -5.70
N LEU A 162 13.45 -25.65 -5.93
CA LEU A 162 14.64 -26.17 -6.58
C LEU A 162 15.26 -27.33 -5.79
N ASN A 163 15.37 -27.18 -4.45
CA ASN A 163 15.86 -28.24 -3.57
C ASN A 163 15.02 -29.52 -3.70
N ASP A 164 13.70 -29.40 -3.68
CA ASP A 164 12.79 -30.54 -3.79
C ASP A 164 12.94 -31.24 -5.15
N PHE A 165 13.01 -30.49 -6.25
CA PHE A 165 13.22 -31.08 -7.57
C PHE A 165 14.58 -31.79 -7.65
N VAL A 166 15.66 -31.15 -7.20
CA VAL A 166 17.01 -31.74 -7.19
C VAL A 166 17.03 -33.00 -6.32
N LEU A 167 16.43 -32.95 -5.14
CA LEU A 167 16.32 -34.09 -4.21
C LEU A 167 15.56 -35.26 -4.84
N LEU A 168 14.36 -34.99 -5.39
CA LEU A 168 13.54 -36.01 -6.03
C LEU A 168 14.25 -36.68 -7.22
N PHE A 169 14.84 -35.88 -8.10
CA PHE A 169 15.57 -36.41 -9.27
C PHE A 169 16.82 -37.20 -8.83
N SER A 170 17.59 -36.69 -7.86
CA SER A 170 18.77 -37.36 -7.35
C SER A 170 18.44 -38.69 -6.66
N MET A 171 17.38 -38.70 -5.81
CA MET A 171 16.91 -39.95 -5.19
C MET A 171 16.42 -40.95 -6.23
N ALA A 172 15.61 -40.51 -7.21
CA ALA A 172 15.16 -41.40 -8.27
C ALA A 172 16.35 -41.97 -9.05
N ALA A 173 17.35 -41.15 -9.41
CA ALA A 173 18.55 -41.60 -10.11
C ALA A 173 19.33 -42.67 -9.32
N VAL A 174 19.48 -42.46 -7.99
CA VAL A 174 20.15 -43.44 -7.12
C VAL A 174 19.35 -44.74 -7.06
N LEU A 175 18.04 -44.69 -6.86
CA LEU A 175 17.19 -45.88 -6.82
C LEU A 175 17.23 -46.67 -8.12
N PHE A 176 17.12 -46.02 -9.27
CA PHE A 176 17.17 -46.67 -10.58
C PHE A 176 18.57 -47.28 -10.88
N LYS A 177 19.65 -46.59 -10.45
CA LYS A 177 21.01 -47.09 -10.62
C LYS A 177 21.28 -48.37 -9.78
N TRP A 178 20.69 -48.49 -8.62
CA TRP A 178 20.89 -49.65 -7.75
C TRP A 178 20.03 -50.86 -8.15
N HIS A 179 18.71 -50.69 -8.30
CA HIS A 179 17.83 -51.75 -8.69
C HIS A 179 16.56 -51.22 -9.38
N PRO A 180 16.51 -51.20 -10.75
CA PRO A 180 15.38 -50.61 -11.51
C PRO A 180 14.01 -51.16 -11.14
N PHE A 181 13.89 -52.47 -10.90
CA PHE A 181 12.63 -53.08 -10.51
C PHE A 181 12.12 -52.57 -9.15
N LEU A 182 13.00 -52.51 -8.14
CA LEU A 182 12.62 -51.95 -6.82
C LEU A 182 12.31 -50.47 -6.90
N ALA A 183 13.01 -49.72 -7.74
CA ALA A 183 12.70 -48.32 -8.01
C ALA A 183 11.28 -48.12 -8.54
N LEU A 184 10.87 -48.95 -9.53
CA LEU A 184 9.51 -48.95 -10.08
C LEU A 184 8.46 -49.32 -9.03
N VAL A 185 8.73 -50.33 -8.19
CA VAL A 185 7.85 -50.71 -7.10
C VAL A 185 7.69 -49.56 -6.10
N THR A 186 8.81 -48.91 -5.70
CA THR A 186 8.81 -47.79 -4.78
C THR A 186 8.02 -46.60 -5.32
N LEU A 187 8.15 -46.32 -6.61
CA LEU A 187 7.48 -45.18 -7.28
C LEU A 187 6.04 -45.50 -7.74
N SER A 188 5.59 -46.75 -7.64
CA SER A 188 4.25 -47.15 -8.10
C SER A 188 3.07 -46.40 -7.46
N PRO A 189 3.11 -45.90 -6.18
CA PRO A 189 2.04 -45.08 -5.60
C PRO A 189 2.00 -43.65 -6.16
N LEU A 190 3.06 -43.17 -6.80
CA LEU A 190 3.18 -41.80 -7.27
C LEU A 190 2.06 -41.33 -8.19
N PRO A 191 1.63 -42.10 -9.25
CA PRO A 191 0.51 -41.70 -10.09
C PRO A 191 -0.79 -41.52 -9.31
N PHE A 192 -1.04 -42.36 -8.31
CA PHE A 192 -2.22 -42.26 -7.46
C PHE A 192 -2.16 -41.04 -6.53
N MET A 193 -0.98 -40.71 -6.00
CA MET A 193 -0.77 -39.47 -5.22
C MET A 193 -1.00 -38.21 -6.05
N VAL A 194 -0.50 -38.19 -7.30
CA VAL A 194 -0.72 -37.06 -8.21
C VAL A 194 -2.22 -36.90 -8.51
N LEU A 195 -2.93 -37.99 -8.77
CA LEU A 195 -4.36 -37.97 -9.01
C LEU A 195 -5.13 -37.49 -7.77
N LEU A 196 -4.81 -38.02 -6.60
CA LEU A 196 -5.38 -37.60 -5.29
C LEU A 196 -5.16 -36.09 -5.06
N THR A 197 -3.95 -35.62 -5.27
CA THR A 197 -3.59 -34.19 -5.11
C THR A 197 -4.38 -33.31 -6.10
N TYR A 198 -4.60 -33.76 -7.32
CA TYR A 198 -5.40 -33.03 -8.30
C TYR A 198 -6.86 -32.85 -7.86
N PHE A 199 -7.51 -33.92 -7.37
CA PHE A 199 -8.89 -33.84 -6.85
C PHE A 199 -8.97 -32.98 -5.58
N PHE A 200 -8.04 -33.17 -4.65
CA PHE A 200 -7.96 -32.41 -3.43
C PHE A 200 -7.82 -30.90 -3.69
N ARG A 201 -6.89 -30.53 -4.59
CA ARG A 201 -6.66 -29.13 -4.95
C ARG A 201 -7.94 -28.42 -5.42
N ASN A 202 -8.75 -29.09 -6.24
CA ASN A 202 -9.98 -28.50 -6.73
C ASN A 202 -11.02 -28.30 -5.62
N LYS A 203 -11.15 -29.26 -4.70
CA LYS A 203 -12.07 -29.19 -3.56
C LYS A 203 -11.65 -28.06 -2.60
N VAL A 204 -10.39 -28.02 -2.22
CA VAL A 204 -9.83 -26.97 -1.32
C VAL A 204 -9.91 -25.58 -1.95
N ARG A 205 -9.64 -25.43 -3.24
CA ARG A 205 -9.76 -24.15 -3.92
C ARG A 205 -11.19 -23.59 -3.83
N ASN A 206 -12.20 -24.42 -4.01
CA ASN A 206 -13.60 -24.00 -3.92
C ASN A 206 -13.98 -23.62 -2.47
N ALA A 207 -13.56 -24.41 -1.48
CA ALA A 207 -13.76 -24.11 -0.07
C ALA A 207 -13.07 -22.79 0.33
N ASN A 208 -11.82 -22.59 -0.06
CA ASN A 208 -11.08 -21.34 0.22
C ASN A 208 -11.72 -20.10 -0.44
N ARG A 209 -12.34 -20.27 -1.62
CA ARG A 209 -13.12 -19.17 -2.25
C ARG A 209 -14.33 -18.82 -1.41
N ARG A 210 -15.07 -19.80 -0.88
CA ARG A 210 -16.22 -19.59 0.01
C ARG A 210 -15.80 -18.93 1.32
N ILE A 211 -14.70 -19.40 1.94
CA ILE A 211 -14.13 -18.81 3.16
C ILE A 211 -13.81 -17.34 2.92
N ARG A 212 -13.11 -16.99 1.83
CA ARG A 212 -12.78 -15.58 1.52
C ARG A 212 -14.01 -14.71 1.32
N THR A 213 -15.04 -15.22 0.66
CA THR A 213 -16.29 -14.47 0.48
C THR A 213 -17.03 -14.28 1.81
N ALA A 214 -17.04 -15.30 2.68
CA ALA A 214 -17.68 -15.22 3.99
C ALA A 214 -16.96 -14.24 4.92
N ILE A 215 -15.62 -14.31 5.00
CA ILE A 215 -14.83 -13.37 5.84
C ILE A 215 -14.93 -11.92 5.35
N ALA A 216 -15.00 -11.70 4.03
CA ALA A 216 -15.21 -10.35 3.48
C ALA A 216 -16.56 -9.75 3.91
N ARG A 217 -17.63 -10.58 3.97
CA ARG A 217 -18.95 -10.14 4.48
C ARG A 217 -18.91 -9.85 5.97
N ILE A 218 -18.22 -10.66 6.76
CA ILE A 218 -18.02 -10.43 8.19
C ILE A 218 -17.28 -9.12 8.41
N ASN A 219 -16.18 -8.88 7.70
CA ASN A 219 -15.39 -7.66 7.84
C ASN A 219 -16.20 -6.40 7.46
N ALA A 220 -16.96 -6.45 6.37
CA ALA A 220 -17.84 -5.34 5.98
C ALA A 220 -18.89 -5.06 7.06
N PHE A 221 -19.53 -6.10 7.60
CA PHE A 221 -20.52 -5.98 8.67
C PHE A 221 -19.91 -5.38 9.95
N LEU A 222 -18.75 -5.89 10.38
CA LEU A 222 -18.05 -5.38 11.56
C LEU A 222 -17.63 -3.93 11.39
N GLN A 223 -17.06 -3.57 10.24
CA GLN A 223 -16.64 -2.20 9.96
C GLN A 223 -17.84 -1.24 10.03
N GLU A 224 -18.98 -1.59 9.41
CA GLU A 224 -20.21 -0.79 9.44
C GLU A 224 -20.74 -0.63 10.86
N HIS A 225 -20.90 -1.74 11.60
CA HIS A 225 -21.52 -1.71 12.92
C HIS A 225 -20.63 -1.12 14.01
N ILE A 226 -19.30 -1.34 13.95
CA ILE A 226 -18.35 -0.72 14.89
C ILE A 226 -18.26 0.79 14.64
N SER A 227 -18.19 1.23 13.39
CA SER A 227 -18.19 2.65 13.04
C SER A 227 -19.52 3.33 13.41
N GLY A 228 -20.64 2.60 13.27
CA GLY A 228 -21.99 3.07 13.62
C GLY A 228 -22.46 2.67 15.02
N MET A 229 -21.57 2.28 15.95
CA MET A 229 -21.95 1.72 17.25
C MET A 229 -22.87 2.63 18.06
N ALA A 230 -22.63 3.94 18.04
CA ALA A 230 -23.50 4.90 18.73
C ALA A 230 -24.96 4.84 18.23
N ILE A 231 -25.16 4.62 16.93
CA ILE A 231 -26.49 4.50 16.33
C ILE A 231 -27.12 3.15 16.71
N VAL A 232 -26.34 2.06 16.69
CA VAL A 232 -26.82 0.74 17.10
C VAL A 232 -27.33 0.77 18.53
N GLN A 233 -26.59 1.39 19.46
CA GLN A 233 -26.95 1.54 20.87
C GLN A 233 -28.13 2.51 21.06
N LEU A 234 -28.11 3.67 20.40
CA LEU A 234 -29.20 4.67 20.50
C LEU A 234 -30.55 4.08 20.11
N PHE A 235 -30.58 3.20 19.10
CA PHE A 235 -31.80 2.57 18.62
C PHE A 235 -32.06 1.17 19.20
N ASN A 236 -31.29 0.73 20.22
CA ASN A 236 -31.42 -0.57 20.90
C ASN A 236 -31.47 -1.73 19.89
N ARG A 237 -30.51 -1.74 18.93
CA ARG A 237 -30.46 -2.73 17.85
C ARG A 237 -29.43 -3.83 18.06
N GLU A 238 -28.82 -3.93 19.25
CA GLU A 238 -27.74 -4.87 19.56
C GLU A 238 -28.18 -6.33 19.33
N TRP A 239 -29.38 -6.69 19.78
CA TRP A 239 -29.90 -8.05 19.57
C TRP A 239 -30.05 -8.39 18.08
N LYS A 240 -30.58 -7.45 17.27
CA LYS A 240 -30.75 -7.67 15.82
C LYS A 240 -29.40 -7.78 15.12
N SER A 241 -28.44 -6.91 15.46
CA SER A 241 -27.08 -6.93 14.94
C SER A 241 -26.37 -8.23 15.30
N ARG A 242 -26.49 -8.68 16.56
CA ARG A 242 -25.96 -9.97 17.02
C ARG A 242 -26.50 -11.13 16.19
N LYS A 243 -27.81 -11.20 15.96
CA LYS A 243 -28.43 -12.28 15.18
C LYS A 243 -27.92 -12.29 13.72
N GLN A 244 -27.77 -11.11 13.12
CA GLN A 244 -27.22 -11.00 11.77
C GLN A 244 -25.75 -11.44 11.70
N PHE A 245 -24.94 -11.04 12.68
CA PHE A 245 -23.56 -11.46 12.80
C PHE A 245 -23.43 -12.99 13.00
N GLU A 246 -24.28 -13.57 13.82
CA GLU A 246 -24.31 -15.02 14.09
C GLU A 246 -24.58 -15.83 12.81
N GLU A 247 -25.49 -15.35 11.94
CA GLU A 247 -25.75 -15.98 10.65
C GLU A 247 -24.55 -15.89 9.70
N LEU A 248 -23.91 -14.72 9.61
CA LEU A 248 -22.70 -14.55 8.81
C LEU A 248 -21.55 -15.44 9.31
N ASN A 249 -21.39 -15.53 10.63
CA ASN A 249 -20.37 -16.36 11.26
C ASN A 249 -20.65 -17.86 11.04
N ARG A 250 -21.92 -18.28 11.04
CA ARG A 250 -22.32 -19.65 10.71
C ARG A 250 -21.92 -20.02 9.28
N VAL A 251 -22.19 -19.16 8.30
CA VAL A 251 -21.81 -19.38 6.91
C VAL A 251 -20.28 -19.52 6.77
N HIS A 252 -19.53 -18.70 7.50
CA HIS A 252 -18.07 -18.80 7.52
C HIS A 252 -17.58 -20.10 8.15
N MET A 253 -18.16 -20.51 9.27
CA MET A 253 -17.86 -21.79 9.94
C MET A 253 -18.14 -22.99 9.01
N GLU A 254 -19.27 -22.99 8.30
CA GLU A 254 -19.63 -24.07 7.36
C GLU A 254 -18.61 -24.17 6.21
N ALA A 255 -18.18 -23.01 5.67
CA ALA A 255 -17.15 -22.99 4.64
C ALA A 255 -15.79 -23.53 5.14
N TYR A 256 -15.43 -23.25 6.40
CA TYR A 256 -14.24 -23.82 7.03
C TYR A 256 -14.37 -25.35 7.24
N LYS A 257 -15.53 -25.83 7.66
CA LYS A 257 -15.77 -27.29 7.81
C LYS A 257 -15.54 -28.01 6.49
N GLU A 258 -16.03 -27.48 5.36
CA GLU A 258 -15.77 -28.05 4.05
C GLU A 258 -14.26 -28.18 3.72
N ALA A 259 -13.47 -27.19 4.12
CA ALA A 259 -12.02 -27.24 3.96
C ALA A 259 -11.39 -28.30 4.89
N ILE A 260 -11.80 -28.32 6.17
CA ILE A 260 -11.35 -29.31 7.14
C ILE A 260 -11.64 -30.74 6.68
N ASP A 261 -12.85 -31.00 6.17
CA ASP A 261 -13.23 -32.32 5.64
C ASP A 261 -12.32 -32.75 4.47
N ALA A 262 -11.96 -31.80 3.62
CA ALA A 262 -11.03 -32.08 2.53
C ALA A 262 -9.62 -32.44 3.07
N PHE A 263 -9.10 -31.69 4.03
CA PHE A 263 -7.80 -31.96 4.65
C PHE A 263 -7.80 -33.26 5.48
N SER A 264 -8.88 -33.52 6.22
CA SER A 264 -9.05 -34.74 7.04
C SER A 264 -9.03 -36.02 6.22
N PHE A 265 -9.42 -35.95 4.97
CA PHE A 265 -9.31 -37.08 4.03
C PHE A 265 -7.94 -37.13 3.35
N PHE A 266 -7.42 -35.99 2.92
CA PHE A 266 -6.22 -35.92 2.07
C PHE A 266 -4.96 -36.44 2.78
N TYR A 267 -4.66 -35.92 3.98
CA TYR A 267 -3.43 -36.31 4.68
C TYR A 267 -3.37 -37.81 5.02
N PRO A 268 -4.42 -38.41 5.61
CA PRO A 268 -4.41 -39.87 5.84
C PRO A 268 -4.37 -40.68 4.55
N ALA A 269 -4.98 -40.21 3.47
CA ALA A 269 -4.94 -40.91 2.19
C ALA A 269 -3.52 -40.89 1.57
N VAL A 270 -2.80 -39.77 1.66
CA VAL A 270 -1.41 -39.67 1.24
C VAL A 270 -0.50 -40.54 2.09
N GLU A 271 -0.72 -40.54 3.43
CA GLU A 271 0.03 -41.40 4.35
C GLU A 271 -0.22 -42.88 4.06
N PHE A 272 -1.49 -43.26 3.85
CA PHE A 272 -1.84 -44.62 3.44
C PHE A 272 -1.14 -45.05 2.14
N LEU A 273 -1.15 -44.20 1.09
CA LEU A 273 -0.44 -44.50 -0.15
C LEU A 273 1.07 -44.61 0.05
N SER A 274 1.65 -43.80 0.92
CA SER A 274 3.08 -43.86 1.26
C SER A 274 3.41 -45.17 1.98
N MET A 275 2.61 -45.54 2.97
CA MET A 275 2.78 -46.80 3.70
C MET A 275 2.50 -48.02 2.85
N PHE A 276 1.52 -47.94 1.91
CA PHE A 276 1.27 -48.97 0.93
C PHE A 276 2.47 -49.19 0.00
N GLY A 277 3.09 -48.10 -0.46
CA GLY A 277 4.34 -48.17 -1.24
C GLY A 277 5.49 -48.84 -0.45
N LEU A 278 5.64 -48.53 0.84
CA LEU A 278 6.58 -49.22 1.70
C LEU A 278 6.24 -50.71 1.90
N ALA A 279 4.96 -51.07 2.07
CA ALA A 279 4.53 -52.44 2.16
C ALA A 279 4.84 -53.24 0.86
N LEU A 280 4.58 -52.67 -0.32
CA LEU A 280 4.97 -53.25 -1.60
C LEU A 280 6.50 -53.44 -1.71
N LEU A 281 7.26 -52.48 -1.20
CA LEU A 281 8.73 -52.55 -1.18
C LEU A 281 9.20 -53.66 -0.24
N TYR A 282 8.60 -53.82 0.98
CA TYR A 282 8.88 -54.92 1.89
C TYR A 282 8.61 -56.27 1.22
N TRP A 283 7.46 -56.42 0.59
CA TRP A 283 7.08 -57.65 -0.06
C TRP A 283 7.99 -57.99 -1.25
N ALA A 284 8.09 -57.11 -2.23
CA ALA A 284 8.89 -57.38 -3.44
C ALA A 284 10.41 -57.37 -3.15
N GLY A 285 10.88 -56.49 -2.30
CA GLY A 285 12.29 -56.42 -1.88
C GLY A 285 12.67 -57.60 -0.95
N GLY A 286 11.76 -57.98 -0.05
CA GLY A 286 11.95 -59.13 0.81
C GLY A 286 12.09 -60.46 0.03
N LEU A 287 11.24 -60.67 -0.98
CA LEU A 287 11.34 -61.84 -1.87
C LEU A 287 12.68 -61.84 -2.63
N LYS A 288 13.15 -60.70 -3.10
CA LYS A 288 14.45 -60.55 -3.76
C LYS A 288 15.64 -60.78 -2.79
N ALA A 289 15.50 -60.36 -1.52
CA ALA A 289 16.52 -60.57 -0.51
C ALA A 289 16.57 -62.07 -0.11
N ILE A 290 15.44 -62.76 0.07
CA ILE A 290 15.38 -64.20 0.36
C ILE A 290 15.97 -65.03 -0.80
N SER A 291 15.72 -64.61 -2.06
CA SER A 291 16.35 -65.23 -3.24
C SER A 291 17.84 -64.95 -3.43
N GLY A 292 18.45 -64.15 -2.54
CA GLY A 292 19.83 -63.75 -2.64
C GLY A 292 20.15 -62.74 -3.77
N SER A 293 19.12 -62.24 -4.48
CA SER A 293 19.28 -61.30 -5.58
C SER A 293 19.69 -59.88 -5.14
N ILE A 294 19.38 -59.50 -3.92
CA ILE A 294 19.76 -58.23 -3.28
C ILE A 294 20.24 -58.47 -1.85
N LYS A 295 21.10 -57.62 -1.33
CA LYS A 295 21.50 -57.63 0.05
C LYS A 295 20.49 -56.90 0.92
N ILE A 296 20.44 -57.23 2.22
CA ILE A 296 19.50 -56.64 3.19
C ILE A 296 19.72 -55.13 3.37
N GLY A 297 20.98 -54.67 3.37
CA GLY A 297 21.29 -53.25 3.49
C GLY A 297 20.79 -52.41 2.30
N VAL A 298 20.76 -52.99 1.08
CA VAL A 298 20.14 -52.34 -0.09
C VAL A 298 18.65 -52.11 0.16
N LEU A 299 17.94 -53.13 0.66
CA LEU A 299 16.52 -53.03 0.96
C LEU A 299 16.25 -51.94 2.01
N LEU A 300 17.02 -51.89 3.09
CA LEU A 300 16.90 -50.89 4.14
C LEU A 300 17.16 -49.45 3.59
N ALA A 301 18.16 -49.30 2.75
CA ALA A 301 18.42 -48.01 2.08
C ALA A 301 17.27 -47.57 1.19
N PHE A 302 16.67 -48.50 0.42
CA PHE A 302 15.47 -48.22 -0.37
C PHE A 302 14.30 -47.73 0.50
N MET A 303 14.10 -48.34 1.66
CA MET A 303 13.06 -47.91 2.61
C MET A 303 13.28 -46.49 3.11
N LEU A 304 14.52 -46.15 3.48
CA LEU A 304 14.88 -44.81 3.94
C LEU A 304 14.70 -43.76 2.82
N TYR A 305 15.09 -44.08 1.58
CA TYR A 305 14.85 -43.20 0.44
C TYR A 305 13.37 -43.06 0.14
N ALA A 306 12.58 -44.14 0.18
CA ALA A 306 11.15 -44.12 -0.07
C ALA A 306 10.42 -43.22 0.93
N GLN A 307 10.74 -43.29 2.22
CA GLN A 307 10.15 -42.41 3.25
C GLN A 307 10.43 -40.93 2.98
N ARG A 308 11.64 -40.59 2.53
CA ARG A 308 12.03 -39.21 2.22
C ARG A 308 11.46 -38.71 0.88
N PHE A 309 11.21 -39.62 -0.07
CA PHE A 309 10.77 -39.27 -1.42
C PHE A 309 9.37 -38.66 -1.48
N PHE A 310 8.47 -39.08 -0.60
CA PHE A 310 7.06 -38.63 -0.65
C PHE A 310 6.84 -37.27 0.05
N ARG A 311 7.73 -36.83 0.94
CA ARG A 311 7.59 -35.57 1.68
C ARG A 311 7.56 -34.34 0.80
N PRO A 312 8.47 -34.11 -0.16
CA PRO A 312 8.42 -32.94 -1.04
C PRO A 312 7.13 -32.83 -1.87
N ILE A 313 6.48 -33.97 -2.16
CA ILE A 313 5.22 -34.00 -2.94
C ILE A 313 4.06 -33.45 -2.10
N GLN A 314 4.06 -33.70 -0.80
CA GLN A 314 3.07 -33.17 0.14
C GLN A 314 3.17 -31.65 0.24
N ASP A 315 4.40 -31.11 0.27
CA ASP A 315 4.69 -29.69 0.43
C ASP A 315 4.47 -28.89 -0.87
N LEU A 316 4.38 -29.57 -2.03
CA LEU A 316 4.29 -28.91 -3.34
C LEU A 316 3.07 -27.99 -3.47
N SER A 317 1.95 -28.35 -2.83
CA SER A 317 0.70 -27.54 -2.87
C SER A 317 0.87 -26.20 -2.17
N GLU A 318 1.59 -26.17 -1.05
CA GLU A 318 1.88 -24.93 -0.30
C GLU A 318 2.82 -24.01 -1.11
N LYS A 319 3.89 -24.58 -1.64
CA LYS A 319 4.86 -23.84 -2.48
C LYS A 319 4.21 -23.28 -3.74
N PHE A 320 3.28 -24.04 -4.34
CA PHE A 320 2.51 -23.54 -5.47
C PHE A 320 1.62 -22.35 -5.08
N ASN A 321 1.02 -22.36 -3.90
CA ASN A 321 0.22 -21.25 -3.39
C ASN A 321 1.09 -19.99 -3.16
N ILE A 322 2.29 -20.15 -2.60
CA ILE A 322 3.28 -19.06 -2.46
C ILE A 322 3.59 -18.45 -3.83
N LEU A 323 3.89 -19.28 -4.83
CA LEU A 323 4.16 -18.82 -6.19
C LEU A 323 2.96 -18.04 -6.78
N GLN A 324 1.74 -18.56 -6.64
CA GLN A 324 0.55 -17.90 -7.16
C GLN A 324 0.29 -16.56 -6.48
N THR A 325 0.45 -16.49 -5.16
CA THR A 325 0.28 -15.24 -4.39
C THR A 325 1.32 -14.19 -4.81
N ALA A 326 2.58 -14.61 -4.95
CA ALA A 326 3.66 -13.73 -5.38
C ALA A 326 3.49 -13.24 -6.83
N MET A 327 3.00 -14.10 -7.74
CA MET A 327 2.72 -13.68 -9.12
C MET A 327 1.61 -12.63 -9.18
N ALA A 328 0.53 -12.80 -8.41
CA ALA A 328 -0.54 -11.81 -8.31
C ALA A 328 -0.04 -10.49 -7.68
N ALA A 329 0.79 -10.56 -6.64
CA ALA A 329 1.43 -9.39 -6.04
C ALA A 329 2.36 -8.67 -7.03
N SER A 330 3.16 -9.42 -7.81
CA SER A 330 4.02 -8.89 -8.86
C SER A 330 3.25 -8.10 -9.92
N GLU A 331 2.13 -8.65 -10.37
CA GLU A 331 1.27 -8.00 -11.37
C GLU A 331 0.78 -6.65 -10.86
N ARG A 332 0.29 -6.59 -9.60
CA ARG A 332 -0.18 -5.35 -9.00
C ARG A 332 0.92 -4.32 -8.79
N ILE A 333 2.09 -4.76 -8.34
CA ILE A 333 3.26 -3.88 -8.14
C ILE A 333 3.75 -3.33 -9.47
N PHE A 334 3.92 -4.17 -10.49
CA PHE A 334 4.41 -3.70 -11.79
C PHE A 334 3.38 -2.84 -12.53
N LYS A 335 2.09 -3.11 -12.38
CA LYS A 335 1.04 -2.22 -12.87
C LYS A 335 1.15 -0.82 -12.23
N LEU A 336 1.46 -0.74 -10.94
CA LEU A 336 1.72 0.53 -10.27
C LEU A 336 2.98 1.22 -10.81
N LEU A 337 4.08 0.49 -10.99
CA LEU A 337 5.35 1.03 -11.49
C LEU A 337 5.31 1.40 -12.98
N ASP A 338 4.34 0.89 -13.73
CA ASP A 338 4.13 1.20 -15.13
C ASP A 338 3.18 2.40 -15.36
N GLU A 339 2.57 2.95 -14.28
CA GLU A 339 1.75 4.16 -14.38
C GLU A 339 2.60 5.35 -14.86
N PRO A 340 2.17 6.05 -15.92
CA PRO A 340 2.98 7.10 -16.51
C PRO A 340 2.98 8.40 -15.69
N PHE A 341 4.09 9.10 -15.71
CA PHE A 341 4.19 10.46 -15.20
C PHE A 341 3.62 11.43 -16.25
N THR A 342 2.35 11.80 -16.13
CA THR A 342 1.68 12.67 -17.11
C THR A 342 2.03 14.14 -16.92
N ILE A 343 2.43 14.56 -15.72
CA ILE A 343 2.81 15.94 -15.41
C ILE A 343 4.30 15.96 -15.05
N THR A 344 5.09 16.51 -15.95
CA THR A 344 6.55 16.58 -15.82
C THR A 344 7.05 17.99 -16.17
N SER A 345 8.24 18.33 -15.67
CA SER A 345 8.96 19.53 -16.10
C SER A 345 9.46 19.35 -17.55
N PRO A 346 9.35 20.36 -18.40
CA PRO A 346 9.94 20.31 -19.75
C PRO A 346 11.47 20.30 -19.68
N ALA A 347 12.13 19.74 -20.71
CA ALA A 347 13.59 19.66 -20.77
C ALA A 347 14.27 21.05 -20.80
N ALA A 348 13.60 22.06 -21.40
CA ALA A 348 14.02 23.45 -21.38
C ALA A 348 13.00 24.27 -20.58
N ALA A 349 13.05 24.13 -19.26
CA ALA A 349 12.13 24.83 -18.37
C ALA A 349 12.48 26.31 -18.24
N HIS A 350 11.45 27.18 -18.31
CA HIS A 350 11.59 28.58 -17.95
C HIS A 350 11.57 28.74 -16.43
N THR A 351 12.51 29.50 -15.90
CA THR A 351 12.53 29.93 -14.49
C THR A 351 12.08 31.39 -14.37
N LEU A 352 11.41 31.73 -13.30
CA LEU A 352 11.05 33.11 -12.94
C LEU A 352 11.86 33.56 -11.70
N PRO A 353 13.10 34.05 -11.90
CA PRO A 353 13.96 34.42 -10.79
C PRO A 353 13.38 35.54 -9.91
N SER A 354 12.51 36.37 -10.49
CA SER A 354 11.84 37.48 -9.82
C SER A 354 10.39 37.55 -10.29
N ALA A 355 9.53 36.76 -9.67
CA ALA A 355 8.10 36.79 -9.97
C ALA A 355 7.49 38.14 -9.57
N ARG A 356 6.85 38.83 -10.51
CA ARG A 356 6.12 40.09 -10.27
C ARG A 356 4.84 39.83 -9.49
N GLY A 357 4.15 38.75 -9.83
CA GLY A 357 2.95 38.32 -9.13
C GLY A 357 1.67 38.46 -9.96
N GLU A 358 1.74 38.38 -11.28
CA GLU A 358 0.56 38.41 -12.15
C GLU A 358 0.08 37.00 -12.49
N ILE A 359 -1.24 36.81 -12.51
CA ILE A 359 -1.90 35.55 -12.93
C ILE A 359 -2.86 35.85 -14.03
N GLU A 360 -2.80 35.10 -15.16
CA GLU A 360 -3.74 35.27 -16.26
C GLU A 360 -4.24 33.91 -16.76
N PHE A 361 -5.56 33.79 -16.89
CA PHE A 361 -6.26 32.67 -17.55
C PHE A 361 -6.77 33.16 -18.90
N ARG A 362 -6.47 32.42 -19.98
CA ARG A 362 -6.90 32.73 -21.36
C ARG A 362 -7.66 31.55 -21.94
N ASN A 363 -8.98 31.71 -22.11
CA ASN A 363 -9.88 30.75 -22.76
C ASN A 363 -9.69 29.31 -22.24
N VAL A 364 -9.61 29.13 -20.90
CA VAL A 364 -9.31 27.86 -20.25
C VAL A 364 -10.52 26.95 -20.25
N TRP A 365 -10.32 25.74 -20.78
CA TRP A 365 -11.27 24.63 -20.72
C TRP A 365 -10.62 23.44 -20.00
N PHE A 366 -11.38 22.85 -19.09
CA PHE A 366 -10.86 21.73 -18.30
C PHE A 366 -11.92 20.69 -17.98
N SER A 367 -11.51 19.41 -18.06
CA SER A 367 -12.26 18.23 -17.64
C SER A 367 -11.34 17.25 -16.90
N TYR A 368 -11.84 16.62 -15.82
CA TYR A 368 -11.12 15.54 -15.11
C TYR A 368 -11.09 14.21 -15.87
N THR A 369 -12.04 14.01 -16.79
CA THR A 369 -12.06 12.85 -17.68
C THR A 369 -11.03 13.06 -18.78
N GLY A 370 -9.83 12.50 -18.63
CA GLY A 370 -8.66 12.67 -19.48
C GLY A 370 -8.79 12.06 -20.89
N GLY A 371 -9.84 12.36 -21.64
CA GLY A 371 -10.01 11.93 -23.04
C GLY A 371 -9.69 13.04 -24.03
N ALA A 372 -9.22 12.68 -25.22
CA ALA A 372 -8.89 13.63 -26.28
C ALA A 372 -10.09 14.49 -26.76
N ALA A 373 -11.32 14.07 -26.47
CA ALA A 373 -12.55 14.81 -26.77
C ALA A 373 -13.58 14.56 -25.64
N PRO A 374 -13.53 15.34 -24.51
CA PRO A 374 -14.56 15.28 -23.49
C PRO A 374 -15.94 15.59 -24.08
N LYS A 375 -16.98 14.87 -23.63
CA LYS A 375 -18.36 15.20 -23.96
C LYS A 375 -18.70 16.58 -23.37
N GLU A 376 -19.70 17.26 -23.93
CA GLU A 376 -20.05 18.60 -23.44
C GLU A 376 -20.44 18.63 -21.96
N ALA A 377 -21.00 17.54 -21.44
CA ALA A 377 -21.35 17.38 -20.03
C ALA A 377 -20.13 17.22 -19.09
N ASP A 378 -18.97 16.79 -19.61
CA ASP A 378 -17.78 16.48 -18.82
C ASP A 378 -16.91 17.72 -18.51
N TRP A 379 -17.18 18.85 -19.20
CA TRP A 379 -16.43 20.08 -18.96
C TRP A 379 -16.75 20.70 -17.61
N VAL A 380 -15.74 20.76 -16.74
CA VAL A 380 -15.82 21.41 -15.43
C VAL A 380 -15.58 22.91 -15.52
N LEU A 381 -14.61 23.34 -16.34
CA LEU A 381 -14.40 24.75 -16.71
C LEU A 381 -14.63 24.92 -18.20
N ARG A 382 -15.28 26.05 -18.56
CA ARG A 382 -15.67 26.35 -19.93
C ARG A 382 -15.39 27.80 -20.27
N ASP A 383 -14.41 28.03 -21.13
CA ASP A 383 -14.04 29.36 -21.64
C ASP A 383 -13.78 30.38 -20.52
N VAL A 384 -12.91 30.01 -19.58
CA VAL A 384 -12.62 30.83 -18.40
C VAL A 384 -11.44 31.74 -18.73
N SER A 385 -11.70 33.08 -18.68
CA SER A 385 -10.67 34.11 -18.91
C SER A 385 -10.76 35.17 -17.82
N PHE A 386 -9.65 35.46 -17.16
CA PHE A 386 -9.51 36.52 -16.16
C PHE A 386 -8.03 36.84 -15.94
N ARG A 387 -7.75 38.03 -15.36
CA ARG A 387 -6.41 38.47 -14.98
C ARG A 387 -6.42 39.03 -13.58
N VAL A 388 -5.36 38.73 -12.82
CA VAL A 388 -5.09 39.23 -11.47
C VAL A 388 -3.77 39.96 -11.51
N GLU A 389 -3.77 41.21 -11.11
CA GLU A 389 -2.55 42.03 -11.08
C GLU A 389 -1.73 41.75 -9.82
N SER A 390 -0.45 42.10 -9.88
CA SER A 390 0.45 41.93 -8.74
C SER A 390 -0.09 42.61 -7.47
N GLY A 391 -0.09 41.89 -6.36
CA GLY A 391 -0.54 42.39 -5.06
C GLY A 391 -2.06 42.45 -4.90
N GLN A 392 -2.85 42.02 -5.88
CA GLN A 392 -4.30 41.97 -5.76
C GLN A 392 -4.79 40.69 -5.08
N THR A 393 -5.87 40.82 -4.32
CA THR A 393 -6.64 39.72 -3.77
C THR A 393 -7.85 39.46 -4.64
N LEU A 394 -7.93 38.26 -5.23
CA LEU A 394 -9.05 37.78 -6.02
C LEU A 394 -9.90 36.83 -5.18
N ALA A 395 -11.19 37.13 -5.03
CA ALA A 395 -12.14 36.20 -4.41
C ALA A 395 -12.89 35.42 -5.49
N ILE A 396 -13.02 34.10 -5.30
CA ILE A 396 -13.80 33.21 -6.16
C ILE A 396 -15.03 32.76 -5.40
N VAL A 397 -16.22 33.06 -5.92
CA VAL A 397 -17.51 32.71 -5.30
C VAL A 397 -18.39 31.92 -6.27
N GLY A 398 -19.30 31.11 -5.74
CA GLY A 398 -20.22 30.28 -6.53
C GLY A 398 -20.70 29.06 -5.77
N HIS A 399 -21.73 28.39 -6.27
CA HIS A 399 -22.26 27.18 -5.67
C HIS A 399 -21.23 26.03 -5.62
N THR A 400 -21.46 25.04 -4.76
CA THR A 400 -20.68 23.80 -4.76
C THR A 400 -20.74 23.15 -6.15
N GLY A 401 -19.61 22.67 -6.64
CA GLY A 401 -19.50 22.11 -8.01
C GLY A 401 -19.39 23.15 -9.14
N ALA A 402 -19.28 24.45 -8.85
CA ALA A 402 -19.11 25.48 -9.86
C ALA A 402 -17.70 25.53 -10.52
N GLY A 403 -16.73 24.75 -10.01
CA GLY A 403 -15.35 24.70 -10.53
C GLY A 403 -14.33 25.52 -9.73
N LYS A 404 -14.67 26.03 -8.53
CA LYS A 404 -13.78 26.87 -7.72
C LYS A 404 -12.45 26.18 -7.33
N THR A 405 -12.53 25.03 -6.71
CA THR A 405 -11.35 24.23 -6.30
C THR A 405 -10.52 23.78 -7.51
N THR A 406 -11.17 23.57 -8.66
CA THR A 406 -10.50 23.22 -9.92
C THR A 406 -9.52 24.32 -10.37
N ILE A 407 -9.85 25.60 -10.19
CA ILE A 407 -8.94 26.71 -10.51
C ILE A 407 -7.64 26.60 -9.68
N ILE A 408 -7.76 26.31 -8.40
CA ILE A 408 -6.61 26.10 -7.51
C ILE A 408 -5.73 24.94 -7.99
N GLN A 409 -6.35 23.82 -8.31
CA GLN A 409 -5.64 22.61 -8.76
C GLN A 409 -4.89 22.86 -10.09
N LEU A 410 -5.47 23.67 -10.98
CA LEU A 410 -4.85 24.05 -12.24
C LEU A 410 -3.68 25.04 -12.04
N LEU A 411 -3.82 26.02 -11.13
CA LEU A 411 -2.73 26.96 -10.79
C LEU A 411 -1.49 26.24 -10.25
N LEU A 412 -1.69 25.21 -9.43
CA LEU A 412 -0.61 24.39 -8.88
C LEU A 412 -0.10 23.33 -9.87
N ARG A 413 -0.68 23.30 -11.06
CA ARG A 413 -0.42 22.28 -12.08
C ARG A 413 -0.47 20.86 -11.50
N PHE A 414 -1.55 20.56 -10.74
CA PHE A 414 -1.88 19.18 -10.36
C PHE A 414 -2.57 18.45 -11.51
N TYR A 415 -3.14 19.23 -12.46
CA TYR A 415 -3.74 18.81 -13.72
C TYR A 415 -3.32 19.76 -14.81
N ASP A 416 -3.19 19.26 -16.04
CA ASP A 416 -2.98 20.08 -17.24
C ASP A 416 -4.33 20.36 -17.94
N ILE A 417 -4.47 21.57 -18.47
CA ILE A 417 -5.67 22.02 -19.19
C ILE A 417 -5.74 21.42 -20.59
N GLN A 418 -6.95 21.20 -21.11
CA GLN A 418 -7.14 20.70 -22.46
C GLN A 418 -7.12 21.80 -23.53
N ARG A 419 -7.61 23.01 -23.18
CA ARG A 419 -7.60 24.17 -24.09
C ARG A 419 -7.30 25.46 -23.35
N GLY A 420 -6.70 26.44 -24.04
CA GLY A 420 -6.32 27.72 -23.47
C GLY A 420 -4.92 27.72 -22.85
N GLU A 421 -4.65 28.75 -22.08
CA GLU A 421 -3.37 28.97 -21.40
C GLU A 421 -3.57 29.52 -19.99
N ILE A 422 -2.67 29.13 -19.06
CA ILE A 422 -2.55 29.75 -17.74
C ILE A 422 -1.16 30.33 -17.66
N LEU A 423 -1.08 31.62 -17.42
CA LEU A 423 0.18 32.37 -17.45
C LEU A 423 0.47 32.91 -16.03
N LEU A 424 1.73 32.80 -15.61
CA LEU A 424 2.30 33.54 -14.49
C LEU A 424 3.34 34.52 -15.03
N ASP A 425 3.13 35.78 -14.78
CA ASP A 425 3.99 36.87 -15.31
C ASP A 425 4.24 36.74 -16.82
N GLY A 426 3.22 36.29 -17.58
CA GLY A 426 3.30 36.12 -19.04
C GLY A 426 3.90 34.79 -19.49
N VAL A 427 4.35 33.90 -18.58
CA VAL A 427 4.92 32.59 -18.89
C VAL A 427 3.88 31.49 -18.64
N ASP A 428 3.65 30.63 -19.64
CA ASP A 428 2.75 29.47 -19.49
C ASP A 428 3.31 28.51 -18.44
N ILE A 429 2.49 28.15 -17.45
CA ILE A 429 2.87 27.23 -16.36
C ILE A 429 3.33 25.86 -16.86
N ARG A 430 2.91 25.42 -18.05
CA ARG A 430 3.35 24.17 -18.67
C ARG A 430 4.80 24.22 -19.14
N LYS A 431 5.35 25.42 -19.36
CA LYS A 431 6.75 25.66 -19.78
C LYS A 431 7.69 25.89 -18.60
N MET A 432 7.16 25.96 -17.38
CA MET A 432 7.95 26.17 -16.16
C MET A 432 8.42 24.85 -15.56
N ASP A 433 9.54 24.92 -14.81
CA ASP A 433 9.93 23.82 -13.91
C ASP A 433 8.87 23.63 -12.83
N LEU A 434 8.46 22.38 -12.58
CA LEU A 434 7.35 22.09 -11.69
C LEU A 434 7.65 22.41 -10.21
N GLN A 435 8.92 22.23 -9.79
CA GLN A 435 9.33 22.52 -8.41
C GLN A 435 9.42 24.04 -8.20
N GLU A 436 9.97 24.76 -9.16
CA GLU A 436 10.05 26.22 -9.15
C GLU A 436 8.65 26.84 -9.16
N LEU A 437 7.76 26.36 -10.04
CA LEU A 437 6.36 26.77 -10.08
C LEU A 437 5.70 26.66 -8.70
N ARG A 438 5.79 25.49 -8.08
CA ARG A 438 5.13 25.23 -6.80
C ARG A 438 5.75 25.99 -5.62
N ARG A 439 7.04 26.32 -5.66
CA ARG A 439 7.71 27.19 -4.67
C ARG A 439 7.18 28.61 -4.65
N LEU A 440 6.64 29.09 -5.78
CA LEU A 440 6.05 30.43 -5.84
C LEU A 440 4.73 30.52 -5.07
N PHE A 441 4.07 29.38 -4.78
CA PHE A 441 2.77 29.31 -4.15
C PHE A 441 2.82 28.89 -2.70
N GLY A 442 2.09 29.60 -1.85
CA GLY A 442 1.68 29.13 -0.53
C GLY A 442 0.21 28.72 -0.57
N ILE A 443 -0.11 27.58 -0.01
CA ILE A 443 -1.47 27.06 0.03
C ILE A 443 -1.95 26.86 1.47
N VAL A 444 -3.17 27.30 1.73
CA VAL A 444 -3.93 26.98 2.94
C VAL A 444 -5.23 26.32 2.51
N LEU A 445 -5.35 25.04 2.87
CA LEU A 445 -6.53 24.23 2.53
C LEU A 445 -7.63 24.39 3.58
N GLN A 446 -8.86 24.09 3.19
CA GLN A 446 -10.04 24.09 4.06
C GLN A 446 -9.85 23.19 5.29
N ASP A 447 -9.31 21.99 5.11
CA ASP A 447 -8.93 21.07 6.19
C ASP A 447 -7.40 20.90 6.18
N PRO A 448 -6.67 21.60 7.08
CA PRO A 448 -5.22 21.59 7.09
C PRO A 448 -4.68 20.22 7.49
N PHE A 449 -3.83 19.65 6.66
CA PHE A 449 -3.15 18.41 6.98
C PHE A 449 -1.85 18.69 7.75
N LEU A 450 -1.73 18.06 8.93
CA LEU A 450 -0.51 18.09 9.75
C LEU A 450 0.10 16.69 9.82
N PHE A 451 1.41 16.63 9.61
CA PHE A 451 2.18 15.40 9.75
C PHE A 451 2.51 15.11 11.21
N THR A 452 2.65 13.85 11.55
CA THR A 452 3.20 13.45 12.84
C THR A 452 4.63 13.97 12.98
N GLY A 453 4.95 14.61 14.10
CA GLY A 453 6.24 15.26 14.34
C GLY A 453 6.11 16.37 15.37
N THR A 454 6.68 17.55 15.08
CA THR A 454 6.60 18.75 15.95
C THR A 454 5.90 19.90 15.23
N LEU A 455 5.54 20.96 15.94
CA LEU A 455 5.05 22.20 15.32
C LEU A 455 6.12 22.76 14.36
N GLU A 456 7.39 22.76 14.76
CA GLU A 456 8.50 23.19 13.92
C GLU A 456 8.58 22.39 12.63
N SER A 457 8.55 21.06 12.70
CA SER A 457 8.62 20.19 11.51
C SER A 457 7.44 20.41 10.57
N ASN A 458 6.24 20.71 11.10
CA ASN A 458 5.05 21.00 10.32
C ASN A 458 5.08 22.35 9.62
N VAL A 459 5.76 23.35 10.19
CA VAL A 459 5.93 24.65 9.55
C VAL A 459 7.03 24.60 8.49
N LYS A 460 8.17 23.98 8.80
CA LYS A 460 9.33 23.90 7.90
C LYS A 460 9.11 22.96 6.71
N LEU A 461 8.37 21.86 6.90
CA LEU A 461 8.21 20.77 5.91
C LEU A 461 9.54 20.33 5.26
N GLY A 462 10.61 20.20 6.06
CA GLY A 462 11.94 19.80 5.60
C GLY A 462 12.75 20.89 4.88
N THR A 463 12.27 22.13 4.85
CA THR A 463 13.00 23.25 4.24
C THR A 463 14.08 23.75 5.19
N GLU A 464 15.33 23.41 4.92
CA GLU A 464 16.48 23.74 5.80
C GLU A 464 16.77 25.23 5.90
N THR A 465 16.40 26.02 4.90
CA THR A 465 16.61 27.48 4.89
C THR A 465 15.73 28.22 5.92
N ILE A 466 14.68 27.59 6.43
CA ILE A 466 13.81 28.18 7.46
C ILE A 466 14.41 27.86 8.83
N SER A 467 14.94 28.89 9.50
CA SER A 467 15.51 28.76 10.84
C SER A 467 14.42 28.51 11.91
N ARG A 468 14.82 27.96 13.06
CA ARG A 468 13.92 27.80 14.22
C ARG A 468 13.32 29.15 14.66
N ALA A 469 14.14 30.21 14.67
CA ALA A 469 13.68 31.55 15.03
C ALA A 469 12.63 32.08 14.03
N ALA A 470 12.79 31.81 12.71
CA ALA A 470 11.80 32.18 11.71
C ALA A 470 10.50 31.41 11.89
N THR A 471 10.57 30.13 12.26
CA THR A 471 9.40 29.29 12.57
C THR A 471 8.64 29.83 13.78
N GLU A 472 9.35 30.13 14.88
CA GLU A 472 8.74 30.67 16.09
C GLU A 472 8.11 32.05 15.82
N LYS A 473 8.81 32.91 15.06
CA LYS A 473 8.27 34.19 14.62
C LYS A 473 6.96 34.00 13.82
N ALA A 474 6.93 33.11 12.83
CA ALA A 474 5.74 32.86 12.04
C ALA A 474 4.57 32.35 12.90
N LEU A 475 4.82 31.44 13.85
CA LEU A 475 3.80 30.93 14.76
C LEU A 475 3.27 32.04 15.70
N ARG A 476 4.11 32.94 16.17
CA ARG A 476 3.69 34.09 16.97
C ARG A 476 2.89 35.11 16.15
N GLU A 477 3.31 35.38 14.92
CA GLU A 477 2.64 36.32 14.01
C GLU A 477 1.21 35.87 13.63
N VAL A 478 0.93 34.56 13.58
CA VAL A 478 -0.43 34.04 13.36
C VAL A 478 -1.26 33.92 14.64
N GLY A 479 -0.75 34.43 15.80
CA GLY A 479 -1.50 34.43 17.05
C GLY A 479 -1.35 33.18 17.93
N LEU A 480 -0.43 32.26 17.59
CA LEU A 480 -0.13 31.07 18.42
C LEU A 480 0.87 31.33 19.56
N GLY A 481 1.31 32.59 19.79
CA GLY A 481 2.24 32.94 20.86
C GLY A 481 1.81 32.44 22.25
N PRO A 482 0.62 32.77 22.75
CA PRO A 482 0.12 32.29 24.04
C PRO A 482 0.04 30.75 24.14
N PHE A 483 -0.30 30.07 23.03
CA PHE A 483 -0.30 28.62 22.98
C PHE A 483 1.12 28.05 23.11
N LEU A 484 2.11 28.62 22.41
CA LEU A 484 3.52 28.18 22.50
C LEU A 484 4.07 28.36 23.93
N GLU A 485 3.71 29.46 24.59
CA GLU A 485 4.14 29.75 25.98
C GLU A 485 3.52 28.82 27.01
N SER A 486 2.33 28.30 26.73
CA SER A 486 1.67 27.28 27.55
C SER A 486 2.25 25.86 27.37
N GLN A 487 3.03 25.62 26.31
CA GLN A 487 3.62 24.32 26.02
C GLN A 487 5.06 24.24 26.57
N PRO A 488 5.40 23.21 27.39
CA PRO A 488 6.75 23.08 27.95
C PRO A 488 7.86 23.00 26.89
N GLN A 489 7.52 22.47 25.70
CA GLN A 489 8.47 22.26 24.61
C GLN A 489 8.41 23.35 23.51
N GLY A 490 7.55 24.37 23.66
CA GLY A 490 7.42 25.46 22.69
C GLY A 490 7.18 24.97 21.27
N VAL A 491 8.06 25.32 20.32
CA VAL A 491 7.97 24.92 18.92
C VAL A 491 8.22 23.41 18.68
N GLU A 492 8.84 22.72 19.65
CA GLU A 492 9.06 21.26 19.61
C GLU A 492 7.86 20.47 20.15
N THR A 493 6.76 21.14 20.49
CA THR A 493 5.53 20.48 20.92
C THR A 493 5.12 19.40 19.92
N PRO A 494 4.91 18.15 20.37
CA PRO A 494 4.59 17.04 19.47
C PRO A 494 3.20 17.21 18.86
N VAL A 495 3.13 16.94 17.57
CA VAL A 495 1.91 16.88 16.78
C VAL A 495 1.63 15.43 16.43
N THR A 496 0.48 14.91 16.83
CA THR A 496 0.02 13.57 16.54
C THR A 496 -0.57 13.47 15.13
N GLU A 497 -0.94 12.27 14.71
CA GLU A 497 -1.53 12.03 13.39
C GLU A 497 -2.67 13.01 13.10
N ARG A 498 -2.58 13.71 11.96
CA ARG A 498 -3.51 14.76 11.50
C ARG A 498 -3.72 15.90 12.50
N GLY A 499 -2.80 16.07 13.47
CA GLY A 499 -2.93 17.12 14.48
C GLY A 499 -4.11 16.94 15.42
N SER A 500 -4.49 15.67 15.75
CA SER A 500 -5.66 15.37 16.59
C SER A 500 -5.58 15.96 18.00
N THR A 501 -4.39 16.32 18.48
CA THR A 501 -4.19 17.02 19.76
C THR A 501 -4.44 18.53 19.71
N LEU A 502 -4.58 19.11 18.51
CA LEU A 502 -4.80 20.53 18.30
C LEU A 502 -6.28 20.80 17.97
N SER A 503 -6.79 21.96 18.42
CA SER A 503 -8.12 22.41 17.99
C SER A 503 -8.16 22.68 16.48
N VAL A 504 -9.34 22.72 15.88
CA VAL A 504 -9.52 23.05 14.45
C VAL A 504 -8.86 24.38 14.10
N GLY A 505 -9.07 25.41 14.92
CA GLY A 505 -8.46 26.71 14.71
C GLY A 505 -6.94 26.71 14.87
N GLN A 506 -6.41 25.98 15.85
CA GLN A 506 -4.94 25.83 15.99
C GLN A 506 -4.32 25.15 14.78
N ARG A 507 -4.93 24.09 14.25
CA ARG A 507 -4.46 23.46 13.01
C ARG A 507 -4.42 24.43 11.84
N GLN A 508 -5.45 25.27 11.72
CA GLN A 508 -5.51 26.29 10.69
C GLN A 508 -4.43 27.35 10.85
N LEU A 509 -4.21 27.85 12.07
CA LEU A 509 -3.14 28.81 12.38
C LEU A 509 -1.74 28.22 12.10
N VAL A 510 -1.50 26.93 12.40
CA VAL A 510 -0.23 26.25 12.01
C VAL A 510 -0.07 26.22 10.48
N SER A 511 -1.15 25.99 9.72
CA SER A 511 -1.12 26.05 8.25
C SER A 511 -0.82 27.47 7.73
N PHE A 512 -1.33 28.52 8.41
CA PHE A 512 -0.99 29.90 8.11
C PHE A 512 0.48 30.21 8.41
N ALA A 513 0.98 29.75 9.57
CA ALA A 513 2.40 29.89 9.93
C ALA A 513 3.32 29.20 8.91
N ARG A 514 2.92 28.03 8.40
CA ARG A 514 3.59 27.34 7.30
C ARG A 514 3.66 28.23 6.07
N ALA A 515 2.54 28.75 5.61
CA ALA A 515 2.49 29.62 4.44
C ALA A 515 3.32 30.91 4.65
N LEU A 516 3.30 31.49 5.85
CA LEU A 516 4.05 32.70 6.19
C LEU A 516 5.57 32.45 6.19
N ALA A 517 6.00 31.35 6.81
CA ALA A 517 7.43 31.01 6.95
C ALA A 517 8.11 30.74 5.59
N HIS A 518 7.39 30.20 4.63
CA HIS A 518 7.87 29.95 3.26
C HIS A 518 7.87 31.21 2.38
N ASN A 519 7.26 32.30 2.81
CA ASN A 519 7.19 33.60 2.14
C ASN A 519 6.90 33.52 0.60
N PRO A 520 5.80 32.91 0.18
CA PRO A 520 5.46 32.71 -1.22
C PRO A 520 5.06 34.04 -1.90
N LYS A 521 5.21 34.12 -3.21
CA LYS A 521 4.74 35.27 -4.01
C LYS A 521 3.23 35.23 -4.25
N PHE A 522 2.70 34.04 -4.47
CA PHE A 522 1.28 33.79 -4.69
C PHE A 522 0.70 33.04 -3.48
N LEU A 523 -0.47 33.45 -3.06
CA LEU A 523 -1.17 32.80 -1.96
C LEU A 523 -2.49 32.22 -2.45
N ILE A 524 -2.74 30.96 -2.10
CA ILE A 524 -4.00 30.26 -2.38
C ILE A 524 -4.65 29.92 -1.04
N LEU A 525 -5.89 30.35 -0.88
CA LEU A 525 -6.68 30.10 0.32
C LEU A 525 -7.99 29.42 -0.06
N ASP A 526 -8.23 28.24 0.49
CA ASP A 526 -9.53 27.55 0.41
C ASP A 526 -10.18 27.67 1.79
N GLU A 527 -11.08 28.66 1.93
CA GLU A 527 -11.62 29.09 3.23
C GLU A 527 -12.96 28.43 3.52
N ALA A 528 -13.01 27.49 4.46
CA ALA A 528 -14.25 27.03 5.06
C ALA A 528 -14.04 26.68 6.52
N THR A 529 -14.38 27.60 7.40
CA THR A 529 -14.40 27.34 8.86
C THR A 529 -15.76 27.67 9.41
N SER A 530 -16.65 26.69 9.47
CA SER A 530 -17.98 26.80 10.07
C SER A 530 -18.03 26.40 11.56
N SER A 531 -16.89 26.00 12.16
CA SER A 531 -16.91 25.36 13.49
C SER A 531 -15.77 25.82 14.40
N VAL A 532 -15.50 27.14 14.45
CA VAL A 532 -14.46 27.72 15.31
C VAL A 532 -15.08 28.71 16.27
N ASP A 533 -14.62 28.74 17.53
CA ASP A 533 -15.07 29.70 18.52
C ASP A 533 -14.72 31.14 18.11
N THR A 534 -15.49 32.11 18.59
CA THR A 534 -15.37 33.52 18.21
C THR A 534 -13.97 34.12 18.46
N LYS A 535 -13.30 33.72 19.55
CA LYS A 535 -11.95 34.20 19.87
C LYS A 535 -10.93 33.71 18.85
N THR A 536 -10.96 32.43 18.52
CA THR A 536 -10.08 31.86 17.52
C THR A 536 -10.39 32.39 16.11
N GLU A 537 -11.66 32.72 15.84
CA GLU A 537 -12.04 33.33 14.57
C GLU A 537 -11.40 34.71 14.36
N LEU A 538 -11.32 35.54 15.41
CA LEU A 538 -10.60 36.83 15.35
C LEU A 538 -9.12 36.63 15.06
N LEU A 539 -8.46 35.66 15.72
CA LEU A 539 -7.05 35.35 15.45
C LEU A 539 -6.80 34.87 14.01
N ILE A 540 -7.70 34.03 13.49
CA ILE A 540 -7.65 33.57 12.10
C ILE A 540 -7.78 34.74 11.13
N ARG A 541 -8.68 35.68 11.40
CA ARG A 541 -8.90 36.87 10.58
C ARG A 541 -7.66 37.77 10.57
N GLU A 542 -7.10 38.08 11.75
CA GLU A 542 -5.87 38.87 11.84
C GLU A 542 -4.68 38.21 11.14
N ALA A 543 -4.54 36.88 11.29
CA ALA A 543 -3.51 36.11 10.61
C ALA A 543 -3.70 36.14 9.09
N LEU A 544 -4.94 36.06 8.61
CA LEU A 544 -5.29 36.16 7.20
C LEU A 544 -4.92 37.52 6.62
N ASP A 545 -5.27 38.62 7.28
CA ASP A 545 -4.96 39.97 6.85
C ASP A 545 -3.44 40.18 6.71
N ARG A 546 -2.65 39.65 7.67
CA ARG A 546 -1.17 39.67 7.60
C ARG A 546 -0.62 38.84 6.43
N LEU A 547 -1.21 37.67 6.18
CA LEU A 547 -0.80 36.81 5.08
C LEU A 547 -1.04 37.44 3.71
N LEU A 548 -2.12 38.20 3.55
CA LEU A 548 -2.51 38.82 2.28
C LEU A 548 -1.62 40.03 1.93
N GLN A 549 -0.99 40.70 2.91
CA GLN A 549 -0.20 41.90 2.67
C GLN A 549 0.97 41.67 1.73
N GLY A 550 1.03 42.45 0.63
CA GLY A 550 2.12 42.46 -0.34
C GLY A 550 2.20 41.21 -1.25
N ARG A 551 1.19 40.34 -1.25
CA ARG A 551 1.13 39.13 -2.05
C ARG A 551 -0.07 39.15 -2.98
N THR A 552 0.06 38.44 -4.11
CA THR A 552 -1.09 38.17 -4.99
C THR A 552 -1.83 36.97 -4.45
N ALA A 553 -3.11 37.12 -4.14
CA ALA A 553 -3.90 36.07 -3.48
C ALA A 553 -5.11 35.64 -4.31
N VAL A 554 -5.36 34.33 -4.37
CA VAL A 554 -6.59 33.74 -4.89
C VAL A 554 -7.29 33.03 -3.73
N VAL A 555 -8.49 33.50 -3.40
CA VAL A 555 -9.26 33.03 -2.25
C VAL A 555 -10.57 32.43 -2.69
N ILE A 556 -10.84 31.15 -2.35
CA ILE A 556 -12.20 30.59 -2.43
C ILE A 556 -12.92 31.05 -1.17
N ALA A 557 -13.71 32.11 -1.34
CA ALA A 557 -14.29 32.78 -0.21
C ALA A 557 -15.64 32.16 0.18
N HIS A 558 -15.75 31.75 1.44
CA HIS A 558 -16.96 31.30 2.11
C HIS A 558 -17.40 32.27 3.23
N ARG A 559 -16.57 33.28 3.54
CA ARG A 559 -16.87 34.32 4.53
C ARG A 559 -17.11 35.67 3.87
N LEU A 560 -18.11 36.38 4.40
CA LEU A 560 -18.46 37.70 3.91
C LEU A 560 -17.29 38.69 4.05
N SER A 561 -16.59 38.68 5.18
CA SER A 561 -15.47 39.59 5.43
C SER A 561 -14.36 39.48 4.40
N THR A 562 -14.01 38.28 3.98
CA THR A 562 -12.99 38.04 2.97
C THR A 562 -13.43 38.52 1.59
N ILE A 563 -14.72 38.37 1.26
CA ILE A 563 -15.29 38.82 -0.01
C ILE A 563 -15.33 40.34 -0.09
N GLN A 564 -15.73 41.01 0.99
CA GLN A 564 -15.85 42.46 1.05
C GLN A 564 -14.50 43.18 0.88
N HIS A 565 -13.41 42.59 1.36
CA HIS A 565 -12.06 43.16 1.26
C HIS A 565 -11.30 42.73 0.00
N ALA A 566 -11.87 41.86 -0.82
CA ALA A 566 -11.24 41.46 -2.07
C ALA A 566 -11.23 42.60 -3.10
N HIS A 567 -10.12 42.80 -3.78
CA HIS A 567 -10.01 43.79 -4.85
C HIS A 567 -10.92 43.46 -6.04
N ARG A 568 -11.10 42.17 -6.30
CA ARG A 568 -11.93 41.69 -7.39
C ARG A 568 -12.60 40.36 -7.00
N ILE A 569 -13.85 40.18 -7.40
CA ILE A 569 -14.63 38.99 -7.16
C ILE A 569 -15.00 38.35 -8.51
N LEU A 570 -14.79 37.05 -8.66
CA LEU A 570 -15.22 36.24 -9.79
C LEU A 570 -16.39 35.36 -9.36
N VAL A 571 -17.50 35.44 -10.08
CA VAL A 571 -18.71 34.65 -9.82
C VAL A 571 -18.81 33.50 -10.81
N PHE A 572 -18.62 32.29 -10.31
CA PHE A 572 -18.69 31.08 -11.12
C PHE A 572 -20.07 30.42 -11.02
N HIS A 573 -20.61 30.05 -12.17
CA HIS A 573 -21.82 29.25 -12.27
C HIS A 573 -21.70 28.22 -13.39
N LYS A 574 -21.87 26.94 -13.06
CA LYS A 574 -21.79 25.78 -13.98
C LYS A 574 -20.51 25.82 -14.86
N GLY A 575 -19.35 26.04 -14.23
CA GLY A 575 -18.05 26.02 -14.89
C GLY A 575 -17.73 27.25 -15.76
N ARG A 576 -18.53 28.30 -15.73
CA ARG A 576 -18.30 29.55 -16.49
C ARG A 576 -18.17 30.73 -15.55
N LEU A 577 -17.30 31.67 -15.91
CA LEU A 577 -17.27 32.99 -15.29
C LEU A 577 -18.50 33.78 -15.77
N ARG A 578 -19.35 34.20 -14.87
CA ARG A 578 -20.61 34.92 -15.20
C ARG A 578 -20.57 36.39 -14.87
N GLU A 579 -19.97 36.71 -13.72
CA GLU A 579 -19.87 38.09 -13.26
C GLU A 579 -18.48 38.31 -12.68
N GLN A 580 -17.96 39.53 -12.80
CA GLN A 580 -16.71 39.95 -12.20
C GLN A 580 -16.76 41.44 -11.89
N GLY A 581 -16.18 41.83 -10.72
CA GLY A 581 -16.14 43.21 -10.26
C GLY A 581 -15.83 43.31 -8.80
N SER A 582 -15.92 44.48 -8.21
CA SER A 582 -15.85 44.71 -6.79
C SER A 582 -17.16 44.30 -6.09
N HIS A 583 -17.14 44.18 -4.77
CA HIS A 583 -18.32 43.88 -3.96
C HIS A 583 -19.51 44.82 -4.25
N GLN A 584 -19.23 46.13 -4.29
CA GLN A 584 -20.27 47.14 -4.53
C GLN A 584 -20.83 47.10 -5.97
N GLU A 585 -19.96 46.95 -6.97
CA GLU A 585 -20.38 46.83 -8.37
C GLU A 585 -21.29 45.61 -8.57
N LEU A 586 -20.92 44.47 -8.03
CA LEU A 586 -21.70 43.23 -8.18
C LEU A 586 -23.02 43.25 -7.42
N LEU A 587 -23.10 43.93 -6.27
CA LEU A 587 -24.38 44.16 -5.59
C LEU A 587 -25.30 45.07 -6.42
N ALA A 588 -24.74 46.13 -7.04
CA ALA A 588 -25.51 47.05 -7.87
C ALA A 588 -26.06 46.38 -9.14
N LEU A 589 -25.35 45.41 -9.71
CA LEU A 589 -25.79 44.61 -10.86
C LEU A 589 -27.03 43.74 -10.57
N ARG A 590 -27.38 43.47 -9.28
CA ARG A 590 -28.47 42.60 -8.85
C ARG A 590 -28.50 41.23 -9.55
N GLY A 591 -27.33 40.71 -9.89
CA GLY A 591 -27.14 39.46 -10.58
C GLY A 591 -27.09 38.22 -9.69
N ILE A 592 -26.25 37.24 -10.12
CA ILE A 592 -26.02 35.99 -9.39
C ILE A 592 -25.36 36.27 -8.04
N TYR A 593 -24.37 37.17 -8.01
CA TYR A 593 -23.68 37.57 -6.79
C TYR A 593 -24.64 38.16 -5.74
N SER A 594 -25.47 39.07 -6.13
CA SER A 594 -26.43 39.70 -5.22
C SER A 594 -27.38 38.67 -4.60
N ARG A 595 -27.82 37.66 -5.36
CA ARG A 595 -28.66 36.56 -4.86
C ARG A 595 -27.91 35.66 -3.87
N LEU A 596 -26.62 35.30 -4.22
CA LEU A 596 -25.76 34.53 -3.32
C LEU A 596 -25.50 35.29 -2.02
N TYR A 597 -25.29 36.59 -2.09
CA TYR A 597 -25.11 37.47 -0.94
C TYR A 597 -26.35 37.46 -0.04
N GLN A 598 -27.53 37.62 -0.62
CA GLN A 598 -28.80 37.60 0.15
C GLN A 598 -29.06 36.26 0.83
N LEU A 599 -28.73 35.15 0.19
CA LEU A 599 -29.02 33.80 0.72
C LEU A 599 -28.00 33.30 1.75
N GLN A 600 -26.71 33.65 1.59
CA GLN A 600 -25.66 33.08 2.42
C GLN A 600 -25.06 34.05 3.45
N TYR A 601 -25.10 35.34 3.20
CA TYR A 601 -24.32 36.31 3.94
C TYR A 601 -25.13 37.37 4.67
N LYS A 602 -26.36 37.63 4.27
CA LYS A 602 -27.22 38.60 4.95
C LYS A 602 -27.52 38.21 6.40
N GLU A 603 -27.63 36.92 6.67
CA GLU A 603 -27.82 36.44 8.05
C GLU A 603 -26.54 36.59 8.89
N GLN A 604 -25.34 36.54 8.30
CA GLN A 604 -24.08 36.75 9.01
C GLN A 604 -23.83 38.20 9.37
N GLU A 605 -24.34 39.15 8.59
CA GLU A 605 -24.27 40.59 8.85
C GLU A 605 -25.06 41.01 10.08
N PHE A 606 -26.20 40.35 10.35
CA PHE A 606 -27.00 40.57 11.55
C PHE A 606 -26.44 39.90 12.82
N ALA A 607 -25.55 38.92 12.68
CA ALA A 607 -24.93 38.25 13.80
C ALA A 607 -23.60 38.90 14.26
N ALA A 608 -23.06 39.89 13.54
CA ALA A 608 -21.87 40.62 13.95
C ALA A 608 -22.21 41.64 15.07
N PRO A 609 -21.53 41.65 16.22
CA PRO A 609 -21.76 42.65 17.27
C PRO A 609 -21.38 44.03 16.73
N VAL A 610 -22.36 44.94 16.74
CA VAL A 610 -22.13 46.38 16.44
C VAL A 610 -21.21 46.95 17.49
N PRO A 611 -20.03 47.51 17.12
CA PRO A 611 -19.19 48.21 18.07
C PRO A 611 -19.86 49.52 18.46
N GLY A 612 -20.38 49.62 19.68
CA GLY A 612 -20.82 50.86 20.26
C GLY A 612 -22.31 51.17 20.19
N GLY A 613 -23.11 50.55 21.00
CA GLY A 613 -24.53 50.91 21.23
C GLY A 613 -24.95 50.43 22.59
N GLY A 614 -24.97 51.32 23.56
CA GLY A 614 -25.40 51.05 24.92
C GLY A 614 -26.84 50.66 25.05
N THR A 615 -27.05 49.79 25.97
CA THR A 615 -28.20 49.59 26.87
C THR A 615 -29.59 50.03 26.42
N GLY A 616 -30.50 49.10 26.38
CA GLY A 616 -31.90 49.31 26.74
C GLY A 616 -32.91 49.17 25.64
N PHE A 617 -33.46 47.95 25.53
CA PHE A 617 -34.93 47.80 25.31
C PHE A 617 -35.36 46.40 25.75
N SER A 618 -35.92 46.41 26.97
CA SER A 618 -36.76 45.31 27.46
C SER A 618 -38.07 45.32 26.70
N HIS A 619 -38.38 44.27 25.93
CA HIS A 619 -39.75 43.99 25.50
C HIS A 619 -40.32 42.86 26.37
N PRO A 620 -41.51 43.06 26.95
CA PRO A 620 -42.20 42.03 27.71
C PRO A 620 -42.80 40.99 26.76
N LEU A 621 -42.67 39.72 27.13
CA LEU A 621 -43.42 38.60 26.57
C LEU A 621 -44.93 38.82 26.74
N PRO A 622 -45.79 38.53 25.75
CA PRO A 622 -47.20 38.35 26.01
C PRO A 622 -47.43 36.94 26.59
N ALA A 623 -48.20 36.92 27.68
CA ALA A 623 -48.70 35.72 28.28
C ALA A 623 -49.89 35.19 27.47
N ASP A 624 -49.99 33.88 27.45
CA ASP A 624 -51.16 32.98 27.33
C ASP A 624 -52.33 33.37 26.41
N ASP A 625 -52.53 32.50 25.36
CA ASP A 625 -53.73 31.63 25.32
C ASP A 625 -53.49 30.44 24.36
#